data_9905e074539cd730134de67f6fba4168
#
_entry.id   9905e074539cd730134de67f6fba4168
#
_cell.length_a   1.000
_cell.length_b   1.000
_cell.length_c   1.000
_cell.angle_alpha   90.00
_cell.angle_beta   90.00
_cell.angle_gamma   90.00
#
_symmetry.space_group_name_H-M   'P 1'
#
loop_
_entity.id
_entity.type
_entity.pdbx_description
1 polymer ?
#
loop_
_entity_poly.entity_id
_entity_poly.type
_entity_poly.pdbx_seq_one_letter_code
_entity_poly.pdbx_strand_id
1 'polypeptide(L)'
;MNEFDELVDIVKKLREECPWDMEQTHESLSRHLIEEAYELLDSLASIEEKDSNYEHVKDELGDLLLQILLHSKIAEENNKFAIVDVIKSLQAKLIERHPHVFGDVKLDSAEEVEKQWETLKQKDSDASIFDDINSKLPSITRAFKTQRKAKKLNLSYSSYEEALEDLLSEVKELEEAENLDERKSEIGDVLFAIVNVCRYLDADPEIQLNKSTQRFIKRAQYV
;
A
#
# COMPACT_ATOMS: atom_id res chain seq x y z
N MET A 1 -24.50 -18.37 -14.49
CA MET A 1 -23.30 -17.51 -14.46
C MET A 1 -23.52 -16.58 -13.29
N ASN A 2 -22.56 -16.35 -12.45
CA ASN A 2 -22.70 -15.36 -11.38
C ASN A 2 -22.21 -14.00 -11.92
N GLU A 3 -22.49 -12.93 -11.19
CA GLU A 3 -22.17 -11.57 -11.60
C GLU A 3 -20.66 -11.35 -11.85
N PHE A 4 -19.82 -12.09 -11.14
CA PHE A 4 -18.37 -12.03 -11.35
C PHE A 4 -17.95 -12.66 -12.70
N ASP A 5 -18.53 -13.80 -13.05
CA ASP A 5 -18.26 -14.44 -14.37
C ASP A 5 -18.75 -13.55 -15.50
N GLU A 6 -19.90 -12.89 -15.35
CA GLU A 6 -20.43 -11.94 -16.32
C GLU A 6 -19.50 -10.73 -16.49
N LEU A 7 -18.94 -10.21 -15.40
CA LEU A 7 -17.96 -9.12 -15.46
C LEU A 7 -16.67 -9.55 -16.18
N VAL A 8 -16.19 -10.76 -15.93
CA VAL A 8 -15.01 -11.33 -16.63
C VAL A 8 -15.28 -11.42 -18.14
N ASP A 9 -16.48 -11.88 -18.54
CA ASP A 9 -16.88 -11.94 -19.94
C ASP A 9 -17.00 -10.55 -20.58
N ILE A 10 -17.49 -9.53 -19.84
CA ILE A 10 -17.52 -8.14 -20.31
C ILE A 10 -16.11 -7.64 -20.57
N VAL A 11 -15.16 -7.82 -19.64
CA VAL A 11 -13.77 -7.38 -19.80
C VAL A 11 -13.10 -8.09 -20.99
N LYS A 12 -13.37 -9.39 -21.15
CA LYS A 12 -12.92 -10.13 -22.33
C LYS A 12 -13.43 -9.49 -23.62
N LYS A 13 -14.73 -9.17 -23.69
CA LYS A 13 -15.35 -8.53 -24.86
C LYS A 13 -14.76 -7.14 -25.14
N LEU A 14 -14.49 -6.35 -24.09
CA LEU A 14 -13.81 -5.06 -24.24
C LEU A 14 -12.43 -5.23 -24.88
N ARG A 15 -11.64 -6.20 -24.43
CA ARG A 15 -10.33 -6.52 -25.00
C ARG A 15 -10.40 -7.00 -26.45
N GLU A 16 -11.51 -7.59 -26.86
CA GLU A 16 -11.71 -8.12 -28.22
C GLU A 16 -12.32 -7.08 -29.19
N GLU A 17 -13.13 -6.14 -28.71
CA GLU A 17 -13.97 -5.29 -29.56
C GLU A 17 -13.74 -3.78 -29.37
N CYS A 18 -13.24 -3.33 -28.19
CA CYS A 18 -13.01 -1.92 -27.94
C CYS A 18 -11.60 -1.51 -28.41
N PRO A 19 -11.46 -0.57 -29.36
CA PRO A 19 -10.16 -0.17 -29.90
C PRO A 19 -9.19 0.34 -28.84
N TRP A 20 -9.69 1.01 -27.81
CA TRP A 20 -8.86 1.52 -26.73
C TRP A 20 -8.36 0.39 -25.80
N ASP A 21 -9.26 -0.51 -25.40
CA ASP A 21 -8.90 -1.63 -24.54
C ASP A 21 -7.95 -2.62 -25.22
N MET A 22 -8.13 -2.88 -26.52
CA MET A 22 -7.27 -3.75 -27.33
C MET A 22 -5.79 -3.31 -27.34
N GLU A 23 -5.53 -2.01 -27.30
CA GLU A 23 -4.17 -1.44 -27.31
C GLU A 23 -3.49 -1.44 -25.94
N GLN A 24 -4.24 -1.67 -24.86
CA GLN A 24 -3.67 -1.59 -23.51
C GLN A 24 -2.66 -2.71 -23.24
N THR A 25 -1.62 -2.35 -22.50
CA THR A 25 -0.56 -3.22 -22.00
C THR A 25 -0.45 -3.11 -20.49
N HIS A 26 0.31 -4.01 -19.84
CA HIS A 26 0.64 -3.85 -18.43
C HIS A 26 1.29 -2.49 -18.11
N GLU A 27 2.12 -1.99 -19.01
CA GLU A 27 2.81 -0.70 -18.84
C GLU A 27 1.84 0.47 -18.95
N SER A 28 1.01 0.51 -20.02
CA SER A 28 0.05 1.61 -20.20
C SER A 28 -0.99 1.71 -19.09
N LEU A 29 -1.44 0.57 -18.55
CA LEU A 29 -2.41 0.52 -17.45
C LEU A 29 -1.78 0.80 -16.06
N SER A 30 -0.45 0.75 -15.92
CA SER A 30 0.20 0.95 -14.62
C SER A 30 -0.13 2.32 -14.00
N ARG A 31 -0.28 3.36 -14.84
CA ARG A 31 -0.68 4.68 -14.36
C ARG A 31 -2.11 4.68 -13.84
N HIS A 32 -3.04 4.08 -14.56
CA HIS A 32 -4.44 3.99 -14.16
C HIS A 32 -4.59 3.19 -12.85
N LEU A 33 -3.88 2.06 -12.70
CA LEU A 33 -3.88 1.31 -11.45
C LEU A 33 -3.48 2.17 -10.23
N ILE A 34 -2.51 3.08 -10.40
CA ILE A 34 -2.08 3.99 -9.34
C ILE A 34 -3.17 5.06 -9.10
N GLU A 35 -3.75 5.63 -10.17
CA GLU A 35 -4.83 6.61 -10.10
C GLU A 35 -6.02 6.04 -9.32
N GLU A 36 -6.56 4.88 -9.72
CA GLU A 36 -7.68 4.22 -9.04
C GLU A 36 -7.38 3.87 -7.57
N ALA A 37 -6.12 3.46 -7.28
CA ALA A 37 -5.74 3.19 -5.90
C ALA A 37 -5.77 4.44 -5.02
N TYR A 38 -5.37 5.61 -5.54
CA TYR A 38 -5.43 6.87 -4.81
C TYR A 38 -6.85 7.43 -4.73
N GLU A 39 -7.68 7.26 -5.75
CA GLU A 39 -9.10 7.65 -5.75
C GLU A 39 -9.88 6.84 -4.71
N LEU A 40 -9.62 5.53 -4.62
CA LEU A 40 -10.15 4.70 -3.54
C LEU A 40 -9.70 5.19 -2.16
N LEU A 41 -8.42 5.52 -1.96
CA LEU A 41 -7.92 6.06 -0.69
C LEU A 41 -8.60 7.37 -0.30
N ASP A 42 -8.86 8.25 -1.28
CA ASP A 42 -9.55 9.53 -1.06
C ASP A 42 -11.03 9.31 -0.71
N SER A 43 -11.70 8.41 -1.42
CA SER A 43 -13.09 8.04 -1.13
C SER A 43 -13.25 7.42 0.27
N LEU A 44 -12.32 6.54 0.68
CA LEU A 44 -12.28 5.97 2.03
C LEU A 44 -12.05 7.04 3.11
N ALA A 45 -11.17 8.01 2.87
CA ALA A 45 -10.94 9.11 3.81
C ALA A 45 -12.18 9.99 4.00
N SER A 46 -13.02 10.09 2.98
CA SER A 46 -14.25 10.91 3.01
C SER A 46 -15.41 10.27 3.77
N ILE A 47 -15.36 8.96 4.07
CA ILE A 47 -16.38 8.26 4.88
C ILE A 47 -16.44 8.85 6.30
N GLU A 48 -15.28 9.21 6.88
CA GLU A 48 -15.20 9.77 8.24
C GLU A 48 -15.96 11.09 8.38
N GLU A 49 -16.21 11.82 7.27
CA GLU A 49 -16.91 13.10 7.26
C GLU A 49 -18.43 12.99 7.04
N LYS A 50 -18.91 11.94 6.36
CA LYS A 50 -20.36 11.73 6.06
C LYS A 50 -20.65 10.28 5.68
N ASP A 51 -21.60 9.64 6.35
CA ASP A 51 -22.13 8.30 6.04
C ASP A 51 -22.63 8.09 4.59
N SER A 52 -22.75 9.14 3.80
CA SER A 52 -23.30 9.13 2.44
C SER A 52 -22.31 8.76 1.33
N ASN A 53 -21.02 8.58 1.63
CA ASN A 53 -20.01 8.41 0.59
C ASN A 53 -19.68 6.96 0.22
N TYR A 54 -20.43 5.96 0.73
CA TYR A 54 -20.20 4.55 0.35
C TYR A 54 -20.48 4.25 -1.13
N GLU A 55 -21.28 5.04 -1.81
CA GLU A 55 -21.48 4.90 -3.25
C GLU A 55 -20.17 5.19 -4.01
N HIS A 56 -19.45 6.27 -3.65
CA HIS A 56 -18.13 6.54 -4.24
C HIS A 56 -17.14 5.43 -3.94
N VAL A 57 -17.07 4.94 -2.70
CA VAL A 57 -16.18 3.81 -2.35
C VAL A 57 -16.50 2.57 -3.19
N LYS A 58 -17.78 2.30 -3.42
CA LYS A 58 -18.21 1.16 -4.27
C LYS A 58 -17.74 1.36 -5.71
N ASP A 59 -17.84 2.56 -6.25
CA ASP A 59 -17.43 2.88 -7.61
C ASP A 59 -15.89 2.70 -7.74
N GLU A 60 -15.09 3.29 -6.86
CA GLU A 60 -13.62 3.16 -6.87
C GLU A 60 -13.14 1.71 -6.65
N LEU A 61 -13.84 0.93 -5.82
CA LEU A 61 -13.58 -0.51 -5.70
C LEU A 61 -13.85 -1.25 -7.00
N GLY A 62 -14.87 -0.82 -7.76
CA GLY A 62 -15.19 -1.34 -9.08
C GLY A 62 -14.07 -1.05 -10.08
N ASP A 63 -13.57 0.19 -10.11
CA ASP A 63 -12.51 0.63 -11.01
C ASP A 63 -11.17 -0.07 -10.69
N LEU A 64 -10.84 -0.24 -9.42
CA LEU A 64 -9.69 -1.04 -9.01
C LEU A 64 -9.85 -2.53 -9.40
N LEU A 65 -11.05 -3.10 -9.29
CA LEU A 65 -11.34 -4.46 -9.75
C LEU A 65 -11.19 -4.58 -11.27
N LEU A 66 -11.62 -3.57 -12.04
CA LEU A 66 -11.42 -3.52 -13.48
C LEU A 66 -9.92 -3.60 -13.84
N GLN A 67 -9.05 -2.85 -13.15
CA GLN A 67 -7.61 -2.93 -13.37
C GLN A 67 -7.07 -4.35 -13.14
N ILE A 68 -7.52 -5.03 -12.07
CA ILE A 68 -7.13 -6.42 -11.79
C ILE A 68 -7.56 -7.36 -12.92
N LEU A 69 -8.78 -7.20 -13.43
CA LEU A 69 -9.30 -8.03 -14.51
C LEU A 69 -8.59 -7.77 -15.85
N LEU A 70 -8.33 -6.51 -16.19
CA LEU A 70 -7.58 -6.14 -17.40
C LEU A 70 -6.16 -6.70 -17.39
N HIS A 71 -5.43 -6.52 -16.29
CA HIS A 71 -4.09 -7.09 -16.12
C HIS A 71 -4.10 -8.62 -16.20
N SER A 72 -5.12 -9.28 -15.61
CA SER A 72 -5.25 -10.74 -15.67
C SER A 72 -5.57 -11.21 -17.09
N LYS A 73 -6.39 -10.46 -17.83
CA LYS A 73 -6.74 -10.78 -19.21
C LYS A 73 -5.56 -10.61 -20.17
N ILE A 74 -4.76 -9.55 -20.01
CA ILE A 74 -3.52 -9.36 -20.77
C ILE A 74 -2.53 -10.51 -20.50
N ALA A 75 -2.43 -10.97 -19.24
CA ALA A 75 -1.58 -12.11 -18.91
C ALA A 75 -2.08 -13.41 -19.57
N GLU A 76 -3.40 -13.65 -19.60
CA GLU A 76 -4.01 -14.79 -20.26
C GLU A 76 -3.75 -14.79 -21.77
N GLU A 77 -3.88 -13.65 -22.44
CA GLU A 77 -3.56 -13.46 -23.87
C GLU A 77 -2.10 -13.82 -24.18
N ASN A 78 -1.21 -13.58 -23.22
CA ASN A 78 0.21 -13.96 -23.30
C ASN A 78 0.52 -15.37 -22.77
N ASN A 79 -0.50 -16.22 -22.55
CA ASN A 79 -0.37 -17.59 -22.05
C ASN A 79 0.42 -17.70 -20.72
N LYS A 80 0.22 -16.75 -19.80
CA LYS A 80 0.89 -16.74 -18.49
C LYS A 80 -0.02 -17.26 -17.39
N PHE A 81 -1.11 -16.58 -17.09
CA PHE A 81 -2.12 -16.96 -16.11
C PHE A 81 -3.44 -16.24 -16.42
N ALA A 82 -4.55 -16.78 -15.91
CA ALA A 82 -5.87 -16.17 -15.98
C ALA A 82 -6.32 -15.68 -14.58
N ILE A 83 -7.44 -14.93 -14.53
CA ILE A 83 -8.01 -14.44 -13.27
C ILE A 83 -8.29 -15.57 -12.27
N VAL A 84 -8.68 -16.76 -12.72
CA VAL A 84 -8.89 -17.92 -11.86
C VAL A 84 -7.63 -18.33 -11.11
N ASP A 85 -6.46 -18.17 -11.71
CA ASP A 85 -5.18 -18.51 -11.08
C ASP A 85 -4.81 -17.47 -10.02
N VAL A 86 -5.12 -16.20 -10.25
CA VAL A 86 -4.98 -15.12 -9.26
C VAL A 86 -5.86 -15.42 -8.04
N ILE A 87 -7.13 -15.80 -8.26
CA ILE A 87 -8.06 -16.16 -7.18
C ILE A 87 -7.55 -17.36 -6.40
N LYS A 88 -7.15 -18.44 -7.07
CA LYS A 88 -6.62 -19.65 -6.41
C LYS A 88 -5.35 -19.36 -5.61
N SER A 89 -4.44 -18.57 -6.15
CA SER A 89 -3.23 -18.15 -5.45
C SER A 89 -3.54 -17.34 -4.20
N LEU A 90 -4.50 -16.43 -4.28
CA LEU A 90 -4.94 -15.66 -3.11
C LEU A 90 -5.62 -16.56 -2.07
N GLN A 91 -6.54 -17.46 -2.49
CA GLN A 91 -7.20 -18.41 -1.60
C GLN A 91 -6.18 -19.25 -0.84
N ALA A 92 -5.21 -19.85 -1.54
CA ALA A 92 -4.16 -20.66 -0.92
C ALA A 92 -3.39 -19.86 0.13
N LYS A 93 -2.94 -18.65 -0.22
CA LYS A 93 -2.25 -17.74 0.71
C LYS A 93 -3.09 -17.38 1.95
N LEU A 94 -4.37 -17.11 1.77
CA LEU A 94 -5.25 -16.76 2.89
C LEU A 94 -5.45 -17.94 3.83
N ILE A 95 -5.69 -19.13 3.30
CA ILE A 95 -5.87 -20.36 4.11
C ILE A 95 -4.56 -20.67 4.87
N GLU A 96 -3.43 -20.66 4.19
CA GLU A 96 -2.12 -20.96 4.79
C GLU A 96 -1.75 -19.98 5.91
N ARG A 97 -2.03 -18.68 5.72
CA ARG A 97 -1.64 -17.63 6.66
C ARG A 97 -2.63 -17.39 7.79
N HIS A 98 -3.79 -18.06 7.77
CA HIS A 98 -4.79 -17.99 8.84
C HIS A 98 -5.09 -19.38 9.45
N PRO A 99 -4.08 -20.11 9.96
CA PRO A 99 -4.30 -21.43 10.55
C PRO A 99 -5.15 -21.37 11.83
N HIS A 100 -5.32 -20.18 12.41
CA HIS A 100 -6.23 -19.93 13.52
C HIS A 100 -7.72 -19.84 13.10
N VAL A 101 -7.99 -19.70 11.79
CA VAL A 101 -9.35 -19.68 11.22
C VAL A 101 -9.65 -20.98 10.47
N PHE A 102 -8.67 -21.49 9.71
CA PHE A 102 -8.86 -22.64 8.83
C PHE A 102 -8.21 -23.94 9.33
N GLY A 103 -7.54 -23.91 10.49
CA GLY A 103 -6.86 -25.04 11.13
C GLY A 103 -7.11 -25.07 12.63
N ASP A 104 -6.22 -25.75 13.37
CA ASP A 104 -6.36 -26.03 14.81
C ASP A 104 -5.61 -25.03 15.73
N VAL A 105 -4.94 -24.03 15.18
CA VAL A 105 -4.18 -23.03 15.96
C VAL A 105 -5.17 -22.07 16.62
N LYS A 106 -4.97 -21.77 17.91
CA LYS A 106 -5.75 -20.75 18.62
C LYS A 106 -4.87 -19.52 18.86
N LEU A 107 -5.38 -18.38 18.50
CA LEU A 107 -4.79 -17.07 18.76
C LEU A 107 -5.88 -16.18 19.34
N ASP A 108 -5.57 -15.50 20.44
CA ASP A 108 -6.57 -14.75 21.21
C ASP A 108 -6.44 -13.23 21.00
N SER A 109 -5.41 -12.76 20.26
CA SER A 109 -5.19 -11.34 19.99
C SER A 109 -4.76 -11.04 18.55
N ALA A 110 -5.06 -9.84 18.08
CA ALA A 110 -4.62 -9.35 16.77
C ALA A 110 -3.09 -9.32 16.65
N GLU A 111 -2.38 -9.03 17.75
CA GLU A 111 -0.91 -9.00 17.79
C GLU A 111 -0.31 -10.39 17.58
N GLU A 112 -0.91 -11.44 18.13
CA GLU A 112 -0.48 -12.82 17.90
C GLU A 112 -0.71 -13.23 16.45
N VAL A 113 -1.84 -12.82 15.86
CA VAL A 113 -2.14 -13.05 14.44
C VAL A 113 -1.11 -12.35 13.57
N GLU A 114 -0.77 -11.09 13.83
CA GLU A 114 0.24 -10.34 13.07
C GLU A 114 1.61 -11.01 13.14
N LYS A 115 2.05 -11.42 14.33
CA LYS A 115 3.33 -12.15 14.52
C LYS A 115 3.35 -13.46 13.74
N GLN A 116 2.28 -14.24 13.81
CA GLN A 116 2.18 -15.50 13.08
C GLN A 116 2.19 -15.30 11.57
N TRP A 117 1.41 -14.34 11.07
CA TRP A 117 1.37 -13.96 9.67
C TRP A 117 2.76 -13.62 9.12
N GLU A 118 3.51 -12.82 9.86
CA GLU A 118 4.87 -12.44 9.47
C GLU A 118 5.84 -13.62 9.50
N THR A 119 5.70 -14.52 10.47
CA THR A 119 6.52 -15.74 10.57
C THR A 119 6.25 -16.67 9.39
N LEU A 120 4.99 -16.85 9.01
CA LEU A 120 4.60 -17.68 7.87
C LEU A 120 5.06 -17.08 6.54
N LYS A 121 5.05 -15.74 6.43
CA LYS A 121 5.54 -15.04 5.24
C LYS A 121 7.07 -15.16 5.06
N GLN A 122 7.83 -15.30 6.14
CA GLN A 122 9.31 -15.42 6.11
C GLN A 122 9.82 -16.82 5.80
N LYS A 123 8.98 -17.87 5.94
CA LYS A 123 9.40 -19.27 5.69
C LYS A 123 9.86 -19.56 4.27
N ASP A 124 9.57 -18.68 3.33
CA ASP A 124 9.84 -18.88 1.91
C ASP A 124 11.17 -18.26 1.42
N SER A 125 12.01 -17.69 2.31
CA SER A 125 13.27 -17.08 1.84
C SER A 125 14.41 -17.16 2.87
N ASP A 126 15.58 -17.65 2.42
CA ASP A 126 16.90 -17.44 3.06
C ASP A 126 17.39 -15.97 2.91
N ALA A 127 16.51 -15.07 2.50
CA ALA A 127 16.79 -13.69 2.15
C ALA A 127 16.82 -12.77 3.38
N SER A 128 17.47 -11.63 3.26
CA SER A 128 17.44 -10.57 4.27
C SER A 128 16.00 -10.18 4.61
N ILE A 129 15.75 -9.82 5.86
CA ILE A 129 14.44 -9.33 6.32
C ILE A 129 13.91 -8.14 5.48
N PHE A 130 14.78 -7.45 4.75
CA PHE A 130 14.45 -6.30 3.92
C PHE A 130 14.20 -6.66 2.44
N ASP A 131 14.56 -7.88 1.99
CA ASP A 131 14.51 -8.25 0.56
C ASP A 131 13.08 -8.35 -0.01
N ASP A 132 12.07 -8.55 0.84
CA ASP A 132 10.67 -8.53 0.45
C ASP A 132 10.06 -7.12 0.38
N ILE A 133 10.85 -6.06 0.70
CA ILE A 133 10.43 -4.68 0.52
C ILE A 133 10.62 -4.30 -0.94
N ASN A 134 9.50 -4.17 -1.66
CA ASN A 134 9.55 -3.76 -3.05
C ASN A 134 10.21 -2.38 -3.18
N SER A 135 11.32 -2.32 -3.93
CA SER A 135 12.08 -1.08 -4.17
C SER A 135 11.32 -0.02 -4.99
N LYS A 136 10.22 -0.42 -5.65
CA LYS A 136 9.37 0.46 -6.45
C LYS A 136 8.22 1.10 -5.65
N LEU A 137 8.09 0.80 -4.36
CA LEU A 137 7.13 1.48 -3.50
C LEU A 137 7.42 2.99 -3.41
N PRO A 138 6.40 3.85 -3.21
CA PRO A 138 6.60 5.23 -2.83
C PRO A 138 7.58 5.33 -1.66
N SER A 139 8.46 6.34 -1.68
CA SER A 139 9.59 6.41 -0.74
C SER A 139 9.15 6.44 0.73
N ILE A 140 8.07 7.15 1.03
CA ILE A 140 7.49 7.23 2.38
C ILE A 140 6.98 5.86 2.84
N THR A 141 6.17 5.19 2.01
CA THR A 141 5.68 3.82 2.27
C THR A 141 6.83 2.83 2.43
N ARG A 142 7.90 2.95 1.63
CA ARG A 142 9.09 2.10 1.72
C ARG A 142 9.83 2.33 3.03
N ALA A 143 10.06 3.59 3.41
CA ALA A 143 10.69 3.95 4.69
C ALA A 143 9.88 3.36 5.88
N PHE A 144 8.57 3.54 5.88
CA PHE A 144 7.69 3.01 6.92
C PHE A 144 7.79 1.49 7.06
N LYS A 145 7.74 0.75 5.94
CA LYS A 145 7.92 -0.71 5.95
C LYS A 145 9.32 -1.12 6.42
N THR A 146 10.35 -0.38 6.03
CA THR A 146 11.73 -0.64 6.45
C THR A 146 11.87 -0.49 7.96
N GLN A 147 11.36 0.58 8.54
CA GLN A 147 11.42 0.84 9.98
C GLN A 147 10.58 -0.15 10.79
N ARG A 148 9.40 -0.57 10.30
CA ARG A 148 8.64 -1.66 10.93
C ARG A 148 9.44 -2.97 11.00
N LYS A 149 10.22 -3.28 9.96
CA LYS A 149 11.07 -4.48 9.95
C LYS A 149 12.32 -4.32 10.81
N ALA A 150 12.93 -3.13 10.82
CA ALA A 150 14.08 -2.81 11.66
C ALA A 150 13.77 -3.03 13.17
N LYS A 151 12.54 -2.79 13.61
CA LYS A 151 12.08 -3.11 14.97
C LYS A 151 12.33 -4.56 15.36
N LYS A 152 12.22 -5.52 14.44
CA LYS A 152 12.47 -6.95 14.70
C LYS A 152 13.94 -7.27 14.92
N LEU A 153 14.82 -6.41 14.43
CA LEU A 153 16.27 -6.49 14.63
C LEU A 153 16.74 -5.70 15.86
N ASN A 154 15.82 -5.20 16.69
CA ASN A 154 16.09 -4.26 17.77
C ASN A 154 16.77 -2.95 17.30
N LEU A 155 16.62 -2.60 16.02
CA LEU A 155 17.05 -1.34 15.43
C LEU A 155 15.86 -0.37 15.41
N SER A 156 15.44 0.08 16.58
CA SER A 156 14.26 0.93 16.75
C SER A 156 14.38 1.66 18.08
N TYR A 157 13.85 2.86 18.14
CA TYR A 157 13.71 3.59 19.41
C TYR A 157 12.81 2.82 20.38
N SER A 158 12.97 3.07 21.67
CA SER A 158 12.19 2.39 22.71
C SER A 158 10.83 3.05 22.93
N SER A 159 10.68 4.33 22.59
CA SER A 159 9.46 5.10 22.83
C SER A 159 9.19 6.16 21.73
N TYR A 160 7.98 6.73 21.78
CA TYR A 160 7.59 7.88 20.97
C TYR A 160 8.49 9.10 21.24
N GLU A 161 8.83 9.32 22.50
CA GLU A 161 9.64 10.45 22.95
C GLU A 161 11.04 10.38 22.32
N GLU A 162 11.69 9.22 22.34
CA GLU A 162 12.98 9.02 21.69
C GLU A 162 12.90 9.24 20.16
N ALA A 163 11.85 8.76 19.51
CA ALA A 163 11.65 8.99 18.08
C ALA A 163 11.41 10.46 17.76
N LEU A 164 10.76 11.20 18.66
CA LEU A 164 10.55 12.65 18.51
C LEU A 164 11.84 13.44 18.77
N GLU A 165 12.65 13.04 19.76
CA GLU A 165 13.96 13.63 20.04
C GLU A 165 14.90 13.48 18.83
N ASP A 166 14.90 12.31 18.18
CA ASP A 166 15.65 12.07 16.94
C ASP A 166 15.20 13.02 15.84
N LEU A 167 13.89 13.11 15.56
CA LEU A 167 13.37 14.05 14.58
C LEU A 167 13.81 15.50 14.86
N LEU A 168 13.81 15.93 16.12
CA LEU A 168 14.26 17.27 16.50
C LEU A 168 15.76 17.45 16.30
N SER A 169 16.57 16.38 16.48
CA SER A 169 18.00 16.39 16.16
C SER A 169 18.22 16.59 14.65
N GLU A 170 17.53 15.81 13.81
CA GLU A 170 17.63 15.93 12.35
C GLU A 170 17.21 17.31 11.84
N VAL A 171 16.18 17.92 12.42
CA VAL A 171 15.77 19.29 12.10
C VAL A 171 16.89 20.29 12.46
N LYS A 172 17.58 20.08 13.58
CA LYS A 172 18.67 20.93 13.98
C LYS A 172 19.89 20.77 13.08
N GLU A 173 20.21 19.54 12.66
CA GLU A 173 21.28 19.27 11.70
C GLU A 173 21.00 19.94 10.34
N LEU A 174 19.74 19.92 9.88
CA LEU A 174 19.31 20.66 8.70
C LEU A 174 19.51 22.19 8.85
N GLU A 175 19.26 22.75 10.05
CA GLU A 175 19.50 24.18 10.31
C GLU A 175 21.01 24.53 10.33
N GLU A 176 21.83 23.63 10.87
CA GLU A 176 23.28 23.81 11.03
C GLU A 176 24.07 23.50 9.73
N ALA A 177 23.47 22.85 8.75
CA ALA A 177 24.11 22.46 7.49
C ALA A 177 24.68 23.68 6.73
N GLU A 178 25.97 23.59 6.41
CA GLU A 178 26.75 24.75 5.87
C GLU A 178 26.50 25.00 4.39
N ASN A 179 26.18 23.96 3.63
CA ASN A 179 26.03 24.05 2.18
C ASN A 179 24.74 23.36 1.67
N LEU A 180 24.42 23.57 0.39
CA LEU A 180 23.19 23.09 -0.22
C LEU A 180 23.13 21.55 -0.29
N ASP A 181 24.24 20.87 -0.48
CA ASP A 181 24.23 19.41 -0.64
C ASP A 181 24.05 18.72 0.72
N GLU A 182 24.65 19.25 1.79
CA GLU A 182 24.36 18.85 3.16
C GLU A 182 22.87 19.07 3.49
N ARG A 183 22.32 20.26 3.22
CA ARG A 183 20.89 20.53 3.45
C ARG A 183 19.96 19.56 2.72
N LYS A 184 20.31 19.13 1.52
CA LYS A 184 19.54 18.13 0.78
C LYS A 184 19.61 16.75 1.45
N SER A 185 20.76 16.38 2.02
CA SER A 185 20.91 15.16 2.78
C SER A 185 20.01 15.19 4.01
N GLU A 186 20.14 16.22 4.83
CA GLU A 186 19.39 16.39 6.08
C GLU A 186 17.87 16.42 5.87
N ILE A 187 17.38 16.98 4.74
CA ILE A 187 15.96 16.86 4.38
C ILE A 187 15.54 15.39 4.25
N GLY A 188 16.39 14.53 3.70
CA GLY A 188 16.13 13.09 3.62
C GLY A 188 16.03 12.45 4.99
N ASP A 189 16.90 12.82 5.91
CA ASP A 189 16.97 12.28 7.27
C ASP A 189 15.80 12.78 8.12
N VAL A 190 15.41 14.05 8.02
CA VAL A 190 14.18 14.59 8.61
C VAL A 190 12.93 13.83 8.09
N LEU A 191 12.85 13.57 6.78
CA LEU A 191 11.73 12.81 6.21
C LEU A 191 11.71 11.35 6.72
N PHE A 192 12.87 10.75 6.93
CA PHE A 192 12.97 9.40 7.48
C PHE A 192 12.60 9.36 8.97
N ALA A 193 13.05 10.34 9.75
CA ALA A 193 12.73 10.46 11.17
C ALA A 193 11.24 10.71 11.43
N ILE A 194 10.56 11.59 10.64
CA ILE A 194 9.11 11.81 10.80
C ILE A 194 8.30 10.54 10.50
N VAL A 195 8.73 9.71 9.55
CA VAL A 195 8.09 8.42 9.27
C VAL A 195 8.17 7.50 10.51
N ASN A 196 9.28 7.56 11.26
CA ASN A 196 9.44 6.79 12.49
C ASN A 196 8.51 7.28 13.61
N VAL A 197 8.33 8.59 13.74
CA VAL A 197 7.33 9.17 14.66
C VAL A 197 5.92 8.69 14.32
N CYS A 198 5.55 8.67 13.03
CA CYS A 198 4.25 8.16 12.57
C CYS A 198 4.01 6.71 13.03
N ARG A 199 5.05 5.88 13.02
CA ARG A 199 4.95 4.48 13.46
C ARG A 199 4.57 4.33 14.93
N TYR A 200 5.03 5.23 15.81
CA TYR A 200 4.68 5.22 17.24
C TYR A 200 3.26 5.74 17.51
N LEU A 201 2.69 6.50 16.59
CA LEU A 201 1.32 6.99 16.64
C LEU A 201 0.32 6.05 15.94
N ASP A 202 0.78 4.88 15.47
CA ASP A 202 -0.01 3.96 14.62
C ASP A 202 -0.66 4.67 13.42
N ALA A 203 0.06 5.63 12.85
CA ALA A 203 -0.37 6.46 11.74
C ALA A 203 0.41 6.10 10.47
N ASP A 204 -0.29 5.74 9.39
CA ASP A 204 0.36 5.55 8.09
C ASP A 204 0.79 6.92 7.52
N PRO A 205 2.09 7.15 7.25
CA PRO A 205 2.60 8.45 6.83
C PRO A 205 2.12 8.87 5.44
N GLU A 206 1.91 7.93 4.51
CA GLU A 206 1.38 8.21 3.17
C GLU A 206 -0.05 8.73 3.26
N ILE A 207 -0.90 8.05 4.05
CA ILE A 207 -2.30 8.44 4.29
C ILE A 207 -2.35 9.80 4.99
N GLN A 208 -1.51 10.04 6.02
CA GLN A 208 -1.55 11.30 6.76
C GLN A 208 -1.05 12.47 5.91
N LEU A 209 -0.06 12.25 5.06
CA LEU A 209 0.43 13.26 4.11
C LEU A 209 -0.66 13.59 3.08
N ASN A 210 -1.33 12.58 2.51
CA ASN A 210 -2.44 12.79 1.59
C ASN A 210 -3.57 13.59 2.25
N LYS A 211 -4.03 13.20 3.43
CA LYS A 211 -5.05 13.95 4.19
C LYS A 211 -4.63 15.42 4.43
N SER A 212 -3.37 15.69 4.69
CA SER A 212 -2.85 17.05 4.88
C SER A 212 -2.84 17.85 3.59
N THR A 213 -2.45 17.23 2.49
CA THR A 213 -2.47 17.81 1.14
C THR A 213 -3.90 18.18 0.74
N GLN A 214 -4.86 17.29 0.95
CA GLN A 214 -6.28 17.57 0.66
C GLN A 214 -6.83 18.73 1.50
N ARG A 215 -6.49 18.81 2.79
CA ARG A 215 -6.86 19.96 3.64
C ARG A 215 -6.26 21.25 3.14
N PHE A 216 -5.03 21.23 2.62
CA PHE A 216 -4.39 22.40 2.03
C PHE A 216 -5.11 22.83 0.75
N ILE A 217 -5.38 21.90 -0.17
CA ILE A 217 -6.10 22.16 -1.43
C ILE A 217 -7.46 22.78 -1.15
N LYS A 218 -8.26 22.16 -0.25
CA LYS A 218 -9.59 22.70 0.15
C LYS A 218 -9.47 24.15 0.65
N ARG A 219 -8.47 24.50 1.44
CA ARG A 219 -8.25 25.87 1.93
C ARG A 219 -7.81 26.84 0.84
N ALA A 220 -6.94 26.38 -0.08
CA ALA A 220 -6.44 27.20 -1.18
C ALA A 220 -7.51 27.55 -2.23
N GLN A 221 -8.59 26.76 -2.33
CA GLN A 221 -9.72 27.05 -3.24
C GLN A 221 -10.58 28.24 -2.79
N TYR A 222 -10.42 28.73 -1.56
CA TYR A 222 -11.16 29.88 -1.01
C TYR A 222 -10.30 31.18 -0.94
N VAL A 223 -9.11 31.17 -1.55
CA VAL A 223 -8.21 32.33 -1.67
C VAL A 223 -8.28 32.89 -3.09
#